data_2acdd62a082dd1924246c6ca44a56c9f
#
_entry.id   2acdd62a082dd1924246c6ca44a56c9f
#
_cell.length_a   1.000
_cell.length_b   1.000
_cell.length_c   1.000
_cell.angle_alpha   90.00
_cell.angle_beta   90.00
_cell.angle_gamma   90.00
#
_symmetry.space_group_name_H-M   'P 1'
#
loop_
_entity.id
_entity.type
_entity.pdbx_description
1 polymer ?
#
loop_
_entity_poly.entity_id
_entity_poly.type
_entity_poly.pdbx_seq_one_letter_code
_entity_poly.pdbx_strand_id
1 'polypeptide(L)'
;MLLNCLGLPLLTPLFAPLFSLFGMKRNLQGLAERNGPGAHLGLWGMHEVECLFRAWHAYKRGEISRAELRRAMVPVRMRLRRLLALGVASEDRHARALGRDLLRLWPALWTFLSVEGVEPTNNRAEQALRAPVIRRKLCFGSQSGKGLRATERLLSVTQTC
;
A
#
# COMPACT_ATOMS: atom_id res chain seq x y z
N MET A 1 -3.59 7.31 -33.15
CA MET A 1 -3.23 8.55 -32.39
C MET A 1 -4.17 8.60 -31.18
N LEU A 2 -3.87 7.84 -30.11
CA LEU A 2 -4.66 7.78 -28.87
C LEU A 2 -3.85 8.42 -27.76
N LEU A 3 -4.33 9.58 -27.30
CA LEU A 3 -3.70 10.41 -26.29
C LEU A 3 -3.59 9.67 -24.97
N ASN A 4 -2.37 9.61 -24.47
CA ASN A 4 -1.97 9.29 -23.11
C ASN A 4 -2.56 10.33 -22.13
N CYS A 5 -3.74 10.11 -21.59
CA CYS A 5 -4.40 11.05 -20.67
C CYS A 5 -4.13 10.78 -19.18
N LEU A 6 -3.12 10.02 -18.82
CA LEU A 6 -2.68 9.86 -17.44
C LEU A 6 -1.16 9.73 -17.44
N GLY A 7 -0.47 10.85 -17.27
CA GLY A 7 0.98 10.94 -17.06
C GLY A 7 1.46 10.29 -15.75
N LEU A 8 1.03 9.06 -15.50
CA LEU A 8 1.60 8.21 -14.47
C LEU A 8 2.68 7.35 -15.14
N PRO A 9 3.96 7.48 -14.74
CA PRO A 9 4.97 6.52 -15.17
C PRO A 9 4.45 5.12 -14.81
N LEU A 10 4.55 4.20 -15.75
CA LEU A 10 4.35 2.76 -15.53
C LEU A 10 5.27 2.33 -14.38
N LEU A 11 4.75 2.47 -13.16
CA LEU A 11 5.39 1.93 -11.96
C LEU A 11 5.36 0.42 -12.12
N THR A 12 6.51 -0.12 -12.41
CA THR A 12 6.78 -1.55 -12.52
C THR A 12 6.15 -2.30 -11.34
N PRO A 13 5.50 -3.45 -11.59
CA PRO A 13 4.78 -4.22 -10.57
C PRO A 13 5.67 -4.70 -9.39
N LEU A 14 6.97 -4.45 -9.45
CA LEU A 14 7.93 -4.84 -8.41
C LEU A 14 7.86 -3.97 -7.14
N PHE A 15 7.26 -2.77 -7.19
CA PHE A 15 7.17 -1.84 -6.06
C PHE A 15 5.80 -1.80 -5.37
N ALA A 16 4.81 -2.51 -5.90
CA ALA A 16 3.46 -2.53 -5.36
C ALA A 16 3.33 -3.00 -3.88
N PRO A 17 4.11 -3.96 -3.36
CA PRO A 17 3.94 -4.42 -1.98
C PRO A 17 4.42 -3.43 -0.91
N LEU A 18 5.31 -2.48 -1.24
CA LEU A 18 5.79 -1.48 -0.28
C LEU A 18 4.79 -0.34 -0.03
N PHE A 19 3.79 -0.18 -0.89
CA PHE A 19 2.89 0.98 -0.91
C PHE A 19 1.44 0.65 -0.60
N SER A 20 1.14 -0.55 -0.12
CA SER A 20 -0.16 -0.83 0.47
C SER A 20 -0.28 -0.08 1.80
N LEU A 21 -1.50 0.30 2.19
CA LEU A 21 -1.75 0.85 3.53
C LEU A 21 -1.31 -0.12 4.64
N PHE A 22 -1.22 -1.40 4.36
CA PHE A 22 -0.64 -2.40 5.25
C PHE A 22 0.89 -2.23 5.41
N GLY A 23 1.61 -2.00 4.31
CA GLY A 23 3.03 -1.65 4.34
C GLY A 23 3.28 -0.34 5.10
N MET A 24 2.42 0.65 4.92
CA MET A 24 2.45 1.89 5.68
C MET A 24 2.28 1.64 7.18
N LYS A 25 1.30 0.82 7.59
CA LYS A 25 1.08 0.44 8.99
C LYS A 25 2.34 -0.18 9.61
N ARG A 26 2.96 -1.14 8.91
CA ARG A 26 4.20 -1.78 9.38
C ARG A 26 5.36 -0.80 9.52
N ASN A 27 5.53 0.13 8.59
CA ASN A 27 6.59 1.13 8.65
C ASN A 27 6.36 2.13 9.80
N LEU A 28 5.11 2.54 10.03
CA LEU A 28 4.73 3.39 11.16
C LEU A 28 4.93 2.67 12.50
N GLN A 29 4.59 1.40 12.57
CA GLN A 29 4.85 0.56 13.75
C GLN A 29 6.36 0.48 14.05
N GLY A 30 7.17 0.22 13.02
CA GLY A 30 8.63 0.21 13.18
C GLY A 30 9.22 1.55 13.64
N LEU A 31 8.58 2.68 13.32
CA LEU A 31 8.95 3.99 13.89
C LEU A 31 8.50 4.12 15.35
N ALA A 32 7.28 3.67 15.69
CA ALA A 32 6.74 3.74 17.04
C ALA A 32 7.55 2.92 18.05
N GLU A 33 8.08 1.77 17.61
CA GLU A 33 8.88 0.86 18.42
C GLU A 33 10.31 1.38 18.67
N ARG A 34 10.75 2.40 17.93
CA ARG A 34 12.07 3.05 18.13
C ARG A 34 11.95 4.16 19.15
N ASN A 35 12.78 4.12 20.17
CA ASN A 35 12.91 5.22 21.13
C ASN A 35 13.64 6.39 20.46
N GLY A 36 12.88 7.34 19.88
CA GLY A 36 13.45 8.48 19.18
C GLY A 36 12.41 9.52 18.77
N PRO A 37 12.84 10.64 18.18
CA PRO A 37 11.94 11.72 17.78
C PRO A 37 10.90 11.32 16.73
N GLY A 38 11.13 10.22 15.99
CA GLY A 38 10.18 9.65 15.04
C GLY A 38 9.07 8.82 15.68
N ALA A 39 9.16 8.43 16.96
CA ALA A 39 8.19 7.56 17.62
C ALA A 39 6.77 8.14 17.64
N HIS A 40 6.64 9.45 17.89
CA HIS A 40 5.35 10.14 17.87
C HIS A 40 4.68 10.06 16.48
N LEU A 41 5.45 10.23 15.40
CA LEU A 41 4.93 10.03 14.04
C LEU A 41 4.40 8.61 13.87
N GLY A 42 5.13 7.62 14.36
CA GLY A 42 4.73 6.21 14.32
C GLY A 42 3.40 5.98 15.01
N LEU A 43 3.30 6.39 16.28
CA LEU A 43 2.10 6.19 17.12
C LEU A 43 0.87 6.89 16.55
N TRP A 44 0.97 8.18 16.25
CA TRP A 44 -0.15 8.94 15.69
C TRP A 44 -0.52 8.48 14.27
N GLY A 45 0.48 8.13 13.46
CA GLY A 45 0.25 7.59 12.13
C GLY A 45 -0.49 6.25 12.19
N MET A 46 -0.14 5.35 13.11
CA MET A 46 -0.87 4.09 13.33
C MET A 46 -2.32 4.33 13.73
N HIS A 47 -2.57 5.27 14.63
CA HIS A 47 -3.92 5.64 15.04
C HIS A 47 -4.78 6.09 13.83
N GLU A 48 -4.23 6.94 12.95
CA GLU A 48 -4.96 7.38 11.75
C GLU A 48 -5.21 6.22 10.76
N VAL A 49 -4.27 5.31 10.62
CA VAL A 49 -4.45 4.11 9.80
C VAL A 49 -5.52 3.20 10.39
N GLU A 50 -5.62 3.07 11.69
CA GLU A 50 -6.68 2.30 12.37
C GLU A 50 -8.05 2.95 12.18
N CYS A 51 -8.15 4.27 12.26
CA CYS A 51 -9.37 5.00 11.94
C CYS A 51 -9.82 4.75 10.49
N LEU A 52 -8.87 4.75 9.54
CA LEU A 52 -9.12 4.43 8.15
C LEU A 52 -9.69 3.01 7.99
N PHE A 53 -9.02 2.00 8.56
CA PHE A 53 -9.47 0.62 8.44
C PHE A 53 -10.81 0.38 9.12
N ARG A 54 -11.08 1.02 10.24
CA ARG A 54 -12.39 0.96 10.92
C ARG A 54 -13.51 1.43 9.99
N ALA A 55 -13.35 2.58 9.36
CA ALA A 55 -14.34 3.10 8.41
C ALA A 55 -14.43 2.24 7.13
N TRP A 56 -13.31 1.71 6.63
CA TRP A 56 -13.30 0.79 5.51
C TRP A 56 -14.06 -0.50 5.82
N HIS A 57 -13.85 -1.09 6.99
CA HIS A 57 -14.58 -2.29 7.40
C HIS A 57 -16.08 -2.04 7.58
N ALA A 58 -16.47 -0.89 8.12
CA ALA A 58 -17.87 -0.49 8.20
C ALA A 58 -18.52 -0.40 6.79
N TYR A 59 -17.79 0.18 5.83
CA TYR A 59 -18.21 0.20 4.42
C TYR A 59 -18.34 -1.21 3.84
N LYS A 60 -17.37 -2.09 4.07
CA LYS A 60 -17.41 -3.48 3.57
C LYS A 60 -18.55 -4.30 4.17
N ARG A 61 -18.99 -4.00 5.39
CA ARG A 61 -20.16 -4.61 6.03
C ARG A 61 -21.49 -3.98 5.58
N GLY A 62 -21.46 -2.93 4.76
CA GLY A 62 -22.65 -2.21 4.33
C GLY A 62 -23.27 -1.27 5.38
N GLU A 63 -22.56 -1.01 6.47
CA GLU A 63 -23.03 -0.12 7.57
C GLU A 63 -22.99 1.36 7.17
N ILE A 64 -22.08 1.71 6.26
CA ILE A 64 -21.97 3.06 5.70
C ILE A 64 -21.87 3.00 4.17
N SER A 65 -22.39 4.03 3.54
CA SER A 65 -22.30 4.22 2.09
C SER A 65 -20.90 4.68 1.68
N ARG A 66 -20.61 4.59 0.38
CA ARG A 66 -19.34 5.09 -0.18
C ARG A 66 -19.19 6.61 0.00
N ALA A 67 -20.28 7.35 -0.02
CA ALA A 67 -20.27 8.79 0.22
C ALA A 67 -19.88 9.11 1.67
N GLU A 68 -20.40 8.34 2.62
CA GLU A 68 -20.06 8.47 4.04
C GLU A 68 -18.61 8.07 4.30
N LEU A 69 -18.12 6.99 3.68
CA LEU A 69 -16.70 6.62 3.73
C LEU A 69 -15.81 7.78 3.25
N ARG A 70 -16.13 8.39 2.11
CA ARG A 70 -15.37 9.54 1.59
C ARG A 70 -15.33 10.70 2.58
N ARG A 71 -16.49 11.04 3.21
CA ARG A 71 -16.57 12.09 4.23
C ARG A 71 -15.73 11.73 5.46
N ALA A 72 -15.84 10.51 5.96
CA ALA A 72 -15.05 10.03 7.10
C ALA A 72 -13.54 10.09 6.85
N MET A 73 -13.10 9.90 5.58
CA MET A 73 -11.69 9.95 5.23
C MET A 73 -11.11 11.37 5.13
N VAL A 74 -11.93 12.42 5.00
CA VAL A 74 -11.42 13.80 4.90
C VAL A 74 -10.54 14.17 6.10
N PRO A 75 -11.01 14.08 7.35
CA PRO A 75 -10.19 14.42 8.51
C PRO A 75 -8.97 13.49 8.67
N VAL A 76 -9.10 12.20 8.40
CA VAL A 76 -7.99 11.24 8.46
C VAL A 76 -6.88 11.65 7.47
N ARG A 77 -7.24 11.97 6.23
CA ARG A 77 -6.28 12.43 5.21
C ARG A 77 -5.58 13.71 5.63
N MET A 78 -6.31 14.67 6.18
CA MET A 78 -5.73 15.93 6.64
C MET A 78 -4.72 15.72 7.76
N ARG A 79 -5.09 14.95 8.80
CA ARG A 79 -4.21 14.67 9.93
C ARG A 79 -2.99 13.86 9.51
N LEU A 80 -3.17 12.81 8.71
CA LEU A 80 -2.07 11.98 8.23
C LEU A 80 -1.11 12.81 7.36
N ARG A 81 -1.62 13.67 6.47
CA ARG A 81 -0.77 14.53 5.66
C ARG A 81 0.07 15.50 6.49
N ARG A 82 -0.51 16.09 7.54
CA ARG A 82 0.21 16.95 8.49
C ARG A 82 1.31 16.17 9.23
N LEU A 83 0.98 14.99 9.73
CA LEU A 83 1.95 14.12 10.41
C LEU A 83 3.12 13.76 9.50
N LEU A 84 2.87 13.39 8.24
CA LEU A 84 3.91 13.07 7.28
C LEU A 84 4.78 14.30 6.95
N ALA A 85 4.18 15.49 6.85
CA ALA A 85 4.91 16.73 6.65
C ALA A 85 5.85 17.04 7.84
N LEU A 86 5.37 16.85 9.06
CA LEU A 86 6.21 16.94 10.27
C LEU A 86 7.32 15.89 10.26
N GLY A 87 7.03 14.68 9.80
CA GLY A 87 8.03 13.64 9.62
C GLY A 87 9.14 14.03 8.64
N VAL A 88 8.79 14.70 7.53
CA VAL A 88 9.79 15.23 6.57
C VAL A 88 10.70 16.28 7.21
N ALA A 89 10.19 17.09 8.13
CA ALA A 89 10.94 18.11 8.86
C ALA A 89 11.71 17.56 10.08
N SER A 90 11.50 16.28 10.43
CA SER A 90 12.13 15.65 11.59
C SER A 90 13.64 15.43 11.39
N GLU A 91 14.38 15.45 12.48
CA GLU A 91 15.79 15.04 12.50
C GLU A 91 15.97 13.53 12.31
N ASP A 92 14.93 12.73 12.64
CA ASP A 92 14.93 11.29 12.42
C ASP A 92 14.94 10.96 10.92
N ARG A 93 16.02 10.32 10.45
CA ARG A 93 16.21 9.98 9.05
C ARG A 93 15.11 9.02 8.53
N HIS A 94 14.59 8.12 9.39
CA HIS A 94 13.58 7.14 8.99
C HIS A 94 12.19 7.79 8.89
N ALA A 95 11.85 8.66 9.84
CA ALA A 95 10.63 9.46 9.77
C ALA A 95 10.63 10.36 8.52
N ARG A 96 11.77 10.98 8.23
CA ARG A 96 11.97 11.85 7.07
C ARG A 96 11.83 11.07 5.75
N ALA A 97 12.46 9.90 5.64
CA ALA A 97 12.36 9.05 4.45
C ALA A 97 10.90 8.57 4.24
N LEU A 98 10.27 8.02 5.28
CA LEU A 98 8.89 7.56 5.23
C LEU A 98 7.93 8.69 4.84
N GLY A 99 8.08 9.87 5.44
CA GLY A 99 7.26 11.05 5.12
C GLY A 99 7.35 11.46 3.65
N ARG A 100 8.57 11.52 3.10
CA ARG A 100 8.80 11.83 1.67
C ARG A 100 8.18 10.80 0.75
N ASP A 101 8.39 9.52 1.03
CA ASP A 101 7.90 8.42 0.18
C ASP A 101 6.36 8.38 0.17
N LEU A 102 5.72 8.50 1.33
CA LEU A 102 4.26 8.49 1.42
C LEU A 102 3.63 9.75 0.83
N LEU A 103 4.24 10.92 0.99
CA LEU A 103 3.75 12.15 0.36
C LEU A 103 3.89 12.13 -1.16
N ARG A 104 4.97 11.54 -1.69
CA ARG A 104 5.14 11.33 -3.13
C ARG A 104 4.04 10.44 -3.72
N LEU A 105 3.62 9.42 -2.98
CA LEU A 105 2.60 8.45 -3.39
C LEU A 105 1.20 8.82 -2.91
N TRP A 106 1.05 10.02 -2.35
CA TRP A 106 -0.20 10.46 -1.73
C TRP A 106 -1.45 10.22 -2.57
N PRO A 107 -1.49 10.56 -3.87
CA PRO A 107 -2.68 10.29 -4.69
C PRO A 107 -3.02 8.79 -4.78
N ALA A 108 -2.00 7.95 -4.94
CA ALA A 108 -2.16 6.50 -5.09
C ALA A 108 -2.73 5.83 -3.83
N LEU A 109 -2.36 6.32 -2.64
CA LEU A 109 -2.86 5.79 -1.36
C LEU A 109 -4.39 5.91 -1.22
N TRP A 110 -5.03 6.83 -1.92
CA TRP A 110 -6.46 7.13 -1.78
C TRP A 110 -7.31 6.70 -2.99
N THR A 111 -6.72 5.97 -3.93
CA THR A 111 -7.41 5.49 -5.15
C THR A 111 -8.65 4.67 -4.81
N PHE A 112 -8.64 3.89 -3.72
CA PHE A 112 -9.77 3.08 -3.26
C PHE A 112 -11.03 3.91 -2.93
N LEU A 113 -10.89 5.20 -2.66
CA LEU A 113 -12.03 6.10 -2.42
C LEU A 113 -12.73 6.50 -3.73
N SER A 114 -11.99 6.56 -4.83
CA SER A 114 -12.48 7.03 -6.13
C SER A 114 -12.88 5.90 -7.05
N VAL A 115 -12.12 4.81 -7.06
CA VAL A 115 -12.29 3.67 -7.97
C VAL A 115 -12.95 2.53 -7.26
N GLU A 116 -14.02 2.00 -7.86
CA GLU A 116 -14.73 0.83 -7.36
C GLU A 116 -13.90 -0.43 -7.56
N GLY A 117 -14.00 -1.38 -6.62
CA GLY A 117 -13.23 -2.62 -6.67
C GLY A 117 -11.76 -2.50 -6.24
N VAL A 118 -11.25 -1.28 -6.04
CA VAL A 118 -9.92 -1.08 -5.46
C VAL A 118 -10.02 -1.11 -3.93
N GLU A 119 -9.19 -1.94 -3.32
CA GLU A 119 -9.08 -2.04 -1.87
C GLU A 119 -7.89 -1.24 -1.34
N PRO A 120 -7.96 -0.70 -0.10
CA PRO A 120 -6.83 -0.03 0.53
C PRO A 120 -5.68 -0.98 0.86
N THR A 121 -5.93 -2.29 0.81
CA THR A 121 -4.93 -3.33 1.01
C THR A 121 -4.53 -3.96 -0.32
N ASN A 122 -3.27 -4.35 -0.43
CA ASN A 122 -2.76 -5.05 -1.62
C ASN A 122 -2.96 -6.57 -1.53
N ASN A 123 -3.97 -7.02 -0.76
CA ASN A 123 -4.21 -8.45 -0.51
C ASN A 123 -4.36 -9.26 -1.80
N ARG A 124 -5.04 -8.72 -2.81
CA ARG A 124 -5.22 -9.43 -4.09
C ARG A 124 -3.90 -9.60 -4.84
N ALA A 125 -3.05 -8.56 -4.87
CA ALA A 125 -1.74 -8.65 -5.49
C ALA A 125 -0.79 -9.53 -4.68
N GLU A 126 -0.85 -9.47 -3.35
CA GLU A 126 -0.07 -10.35 -2.47
C GLU A 126 -0.50 -11.81 -2.62
N GLN A 127 -1.79 -12.09 -2.72
CA GLN A 127 -2.32 -13.44 -2.99
C GLN A 127 -1.87 -13.95 -4.36
N ALA A 128 -1.93 -13.12 -5.40
CA ALA A 128 -1.45 -13.47 -6.73
C ALA A 128 0.06 -13.78 -6.75
N LEU A 129 0.85 -13.06 -5.95
CA LEU A 129 2.30 -13.29 -5.82
C LEU A 129 2.66 -14.44 -4.88
N ARG A 130 1.74 -14.91 -4.04
CA ARG A 130 2.02 -15.97 -3.05
C ARG A 130 2.46 -17.27 -3.72
N ALA A 131 1.78 -17.72 -4.75
CA ALA A 131 2.11 -18.95 -5.47
C ALA A 131 3.52 -18.89 -6.12
N PRO A 132 3.91 -17.82 -6.86
CA PRO A 132 5.28 -17.67 -7.39
C PRO A 132 6.35 -17.65 -6.31
N VAL A 133 6.09 -16.95 -5.18
CA VAL A 133 7.04 -16.85 -4.08
C VAL A 133 7.24 -18.19 -3.37
N ILE A 134 6.17 -18.92 -3.10
CA ILE A 134 6.21 -20.26 -2.50
C ILE A 134 6.98 -21.20 -3.44
N ARG A 135 6.66 -21.20 -4.73
CA ARG A 135 7.37 -22.04 -5.71
C ARG A 135 8.86 -21.72 -5.75
N ARG A 136 9.24 -20.43 -5.73
CA ARG A 136 10.65 -20.02 -5.70
C ARG A 136 11.37 -20.55 -4.46
N LYS A 137 10.70 -20.55 -3.31
CA LYS A 137 11.25 -21.06 -2.05
C LYS A 137 11.39 -22.58 -2.05
N LEU A 138 10.42 -23.30 -2.62
CA LEU A 138 10.41 -24.77 -2.63
C LEU A 138 11.30 -25.36 -3.73
N CYS A 139 11.42 -24.70 -4.89
CA CYS A 139 12.12 -25.21 -6.06
C CYS A 139 13.43 -24.44 -6.35
N PHE A 140 13.94 -23.66 -5.41
CA PHE A 140 15.16 -22.83 -5.56
C PHE A 140 15.16 -21.90 -6.79
N GLY A 141 13.99 -21.65 -7.37
CA GLY A 141 13.81 -20.85 -8.58
C GLY A 141 14.14 -21.63 -9.87
N SER A 142 13.96 -20.95 -11.01
CA SER A 142 14.30 -21.49 -12.33
C SER A 142 15.67 -20.96 -12.75
N GLN A 143 16.62 -21.86 -12.97
CA GLN A 143 17.99 -21.50 -13.40
C GLN A 143 18.16 -21.50 -14.95
N SER A 144 17.10 -21.78 -15.71
CA SER A 144 17.10 -21.81 -17.16
C SER A 144 15.97 -21.02 -17.79
N GLY A 145 16.19 -20.49 -19.00
CA GLY A 145 15.15 -19.78 -19.74
C GLY A 145 13.93 -20.65 -20.09
N LYS A 146 14.09 -21.98 -20.20
CA LYS A 146 12.97 -22.92 -20.37
C LYS A 146 12.15 -23.04 -19.09
N GLY A 147 12.81 -23.09 -17.92
CA GLY A 147 12.15 -23.13 -16.61
C GLY A 147 11.38 -21.85 -16.30
N LEU A 148 11.91 -20.68 -16.68
CA LEU A 148 11.19 -19.40 -16.54
C LEU A 148 9.91 -19.38 -17.38
N ARG A 149 9.97 -19.78 -18.65
CA ARG A 149 8.79 -19.86 -19.53
C ARG A 149 7.75 -20.87 -19.05
N ALA A 150 8.16 -22.01 -18.53
CA ALA A 150 7.25 -22.97 -17.91
C ALA A 150 6.56 -22.39 -16.67
N THR A 151 7.28 -21.61 -15.87
CA THR A 151 6.73 -20.92 -14.70
C THR A 151 5.71 -19.85 -15.10
N GLU A 152 6.00 -19.03 -16.09
CA GLU A 152 5.07 -18.03 -16.63
C GLU A 152 3.76 -18.66 -17.11
N ARG A 153 3.84 -19.75 -17.89
CA ARG A 153 2.66 -20.47 -18.39
C ARG A 153 1.81 -21.05 -17.26
N LEU A 154 2.44 -21.69 -16.27
CA LEU A 154 1.72 -22.24 -15.11
C LEU A 154 1.04 -21.16 -14.28
N LEU A 155 1.71 -20.02 -14.07
CA LEU A 155 1.12 -18.89 -13.32
C LEU A 155 -0.05 -18.25 -14.09
N SER A 156 0.06 -18.13 -15.41
CA SER A 156 -1.04 -17.61 -16.25
C SER A 156 -2.28 -18.49 -16.15
N VAL A 157 -2.14 -19.82 -16.17
CA VAL A 157 -3.26 -20.75 -16.04
C VAL A 157 -3.90 -20.69 -14.65
N THR A 158 -3.11 -20.62 -13.59
CA THR A 158 -3.63 -20.58 -12.21
C THR A 158 -4.30 -19.27 -11.81
N GLN A 159 -4.10 -18.20 -12.59
CA GLN A 159 -4.74 -16.90 -12.35
C GLN A 159 -6.03 -16.73 -13.17
N THR A 160 -6.27 -17.59 -14.18
CA THR A 160 -7.45 -17.52 -15.05
C THR A 160 -8.56 -18.48 -14.64
N CYS A 161 -8.31 -19.39 -13.72
CA CYS A 161 -9.30 -20.27 -13.09
C CYS A 161 -9.67 -19.76 -11.71
#